data_7ee01c75858d4fdbbcbebe7842938a62
#
_entry.id   7ee01c75858d4fdbbcbebe7842938a62
#
_cell.length_a   1.000
_cell.length_b   1.000
_cell.length_c   1.000
_cell.angle_alpha   90.00
_cell.angle_beta   90.00
_cell.angle_gamma   90.00
#
_symmetry.space_group_name_H-M   'P 1'
#
loop_
_entity.id
_entity.type
_entity.pdbx_description
1 polymer ?
#
loop_
_entity_poly.entity_id
_entity_poly.type
_entity_poly.pdbx_seq_one_letter_code
_entity_poly.pdbx_strand_id
1 'polypeptide(L)'
;MNDYANITQITLLVRRLDIGTKVIRVRQHSQENQLFKYRKDLSYPPKEKVKLARANMDGQPMFYGAVFSNFCINDNPRLTCLLETNKEVLDDTFVGKKDLTYSLWLNKREINLFVIPVFDSYPHPAKDFEWYYELWKELMQDDRINKEQINVLKELSRHFSLTGEKKEEENSYAYTADFTTHLFKTHPEIDGIIYPSVRLKEEGIGAVSYTHLTLP
;
A
#
# COMPACT_ATOMS: atom_id res chain seq x y z
N MET A 1 -9.45 -3.69 -21.87
CA MET A 1 -8.32 -4.63 -21.85
C MET A 1 -7.23 -3.88 -21.14
N ASN A 2 -6.68 -4.43 -20.06
CA ASN A 2 -5.74 -3.68 -19.23
C ASN A 2 -4.41 -3.54 -19.98
N ASP A 3 -3.95 -2.32 -20.21
CA ASP A 3 -2.78 -2.01 -21.07
C ASP A 3 -1.49 -2.70 -20.62
N TYR A 4 -1.36 -2.97 -19.30
CA TYR A 4 -0.19 -3.66 -18.76
C TYR A 4 -0.14 -5.17 -19.08
N ALA A 5 -1.25 -5.81 -19.45
CA ALA A 5 -1.26 -7.23 -19.81
C ALA A 5 -0.41 -7.55 -21.05
N ASN A 6 -0.15 -6.55 -21.89
CA ASN A 6 0.66 -6.67 -23.09
C ASN A 6 2.13 -6.28 -22.87
N ILE A 7 2.48 -5.77 -21.67
CA ILE A 7 3.85 -5.33 -21.38
C ILE A 7 4.63 -6.50 -20.81
N THR A 8 5.54 -7.03 -21.61
CA THR A 8 6.40 -8.16 -21.22
C THR A 8 7.51 -7.78 -20.24
N GLN A 9 7.83 -6.49 -20.12
CA GLN A 9 8.81 -5.97 -19.18
C GLN A 9 8.33 -4.63 -18.61
N ILE A 10 8.21 -4.56 -17.29
CA ILE A 10 7.99 -3.30 -16.56
C ILE A 10 9.24 -3.02 -15.74
N THR A 11 9.75 -1.78 -15.82
CA THR A 11 10.83 -1.35 -14.94
C THR A 11 10.31 -1.30 -13.50
N LEU A 12 10.98 -2.03 -12.61
CA LEU A 12 10.62 -2.11 -11.20
C LEU A 12 11.63 -1.33 -10.36
N LEU A 13 11.14 -0.37 -9.60
CA LEU A 13 11.89 0.19 -8.47
C LEU A 13 11.58 -0.64 -7.24
N VAL A 14 12.60 -1.28 -6.66
CA VAL A 14 12.43 -2.21 -5.55
C VAL A 14 13.07 -1.66 -4.29
N ARG A 15 12.27 -1.59 -3.22
CA ARG A 15 12.75 -1.37 -1.86
C ARG A 15 12.92 -2.68 -1.14
N ARG A 16 14.11 -2.96 -0.63
CA ARG A 16 14.35 -4.10 0.24
C ARG A 16 14.16 -3.69 1.70
N LEU A 17 13.39 -4.49 2.43
CA LEU A 17 13.29 -4.41 3.89
C LEU A 17 14.19 -5.47 4.50
N ASP A 18 15.12 -5.02 5.34
CA ASP A 18 16.05 -5.90 6.05
C ASP A 18 15.36 -6.71 7.15
N ILE A 19 15.97 -7.82 7.53
CA ILE A 19 15.49 -8.65 8.65
C ILE A 19 15.35 -7.79 9.91
N GLY A 20 14.24 -7.96 10.63
CA GLY A 20 13.93 -7.20 11.83
C GLY A 20 13.28 -5.85 11.59
N THR A 21 13.03 -5.47 10.33
CA THR A 21 12.25 -4.26 10.03
C THR A 21 10.88 -4.35 10.72
N LYS A 22 10.51 -3.25 11.37
CA LYS A 22 9.25 -3.15 12.11
C LYS A 22 8.11 -2.73 11.20
N VAL A 23 6.99 -3.44 11.30
CA VAL A 23 5.74 -3.14 10.60
C VAL A 23 4.61 -3.05 11.61
N ILE A 24 3.85 -1.98 11.59
CA ILE A 24 2.63 -1.85 12.39
C ILE A 24 1.43 -2.22 11.53
N ARG A 25 0.51 -2.94 12.14
CA ARG A 25 -0.80 -3.21 11.61
C ARG A 25 -1.86 -2.87 12.63
N VAL A 26 -2.98 -2.30 12.19
CA VAL A 26 -4.16 -2.06 13.02
C VAL A 26 -5.32 -2.94 12.56
N ARG A 27 -6.13 -3.37 13.50
CA ARG A 27 -7.43 -4.01 13.25
C ARG A 27 -8.50 -3.36 14.09
N GLN A 28 -9.60 -3.01 13.46
CA GLN A 28 -10.80 -2.55 14.13
C GLN A 28 -11.56 -3.75 14.69
N HIS A 29 -12.10 -3.61 15.89
CA HIS A 29 -13.00 -4.57 16.47
C HIS A 29 -14.38 -4.45 15.81
N SER A 30 -14.98 -5.59 15.49
CA SER A 30 -16.33 -5.62 14.91
C SER A 30 -17.43 -5.54 15.95
N GLN A 31 -17.08 -5.80 17.20
CA GLN A 31 -18.00 -5.77 18.35
C GLN A 31 -17.29 -5.10 19.53
N GLU A 32 -18.06 -4.42 20.37
CA GLU A 32 -17.59 -3.87 21.63
C GLU A 32 -17.04 -5.00 22.51
N ASN A 33 -15.92 -4.73 23.18
CA ASN A 33 -15.21 -5.70 24.04
C ASN A 33 -14.73 -6.99 23.36
N GLN A 34 -14.64 -7.01 22.02
CA GLN A 34 -13.99 -8.11 21.31
C GLN A 34 -12.50 -8.15 21.68
N LEU A 35 -12.00 -9.34 22.02
CA LEU A 35 -10.57 -9.56 22.26
C LEU A 35 -9.98 -10.43 21.16
N PHE A 36 -8.91 -9.97 20.53
CA PHE A 36 -8.07 -10.79 19.68
C PHE A 36 -7.16 -11.65 20.56
N LYS A 37 -7.42 -12.96 20.61
CA LYS A 37 -6.72 -13.89 21.51
C LYS A 37 -5.49 -14.51 20.88
N TYR A 38 -5.46 -14.61 19.56
CA TYR A 38 -4.43 -15.34 18.83
C TYR A 38 -3.74 -14.46 17.80
N ARG A 39 -2.48 -14.76 17.53
CA ARG A 39 -1.70 -14.08 16.50
C ARG A 39 -2.40 -14.10 15.12
N LYS A 40 -3.05 -15.21 14.77
CA LYS A 40 -3.81 -15.34 13.51
C LYS A 40 -4.93 -14.30 13.39
N ASP A 41 -5.52 -13.87 14.53
CA ASP A 41 -6.61 -12.89 14.54
C ASP A 41 -6.12 -11.48 14.14
N LEU A 42 -4.81 -11.22 14.28
CA LEU A 42 -4.16 -9.96 13.94
C LEU A 42 -3.40 -10.03 12.60
N SER A 43 -3.28 -11.21 12.01
CA SER A 43 -2.60 -11.46 10.74
C SER A 43 -3.53 -11.27 9.55
N TYR A 44 -3.45 -12.15 8.55
CA TYR A 44 -4.30 -12.12 7.36
C TYR A 44 -5.78 -12.28 7.72
N PRO A 45 -6.69 -11.59 7.00
CA PRO A 45 -8.10 -11.90 7.12
C PRO A 45 -8.37 -13.31 6.56
N PRO A 46 -9.39 -14.02 7.09
CA PRO A 46 -9.86 -15.26 6.48
C PRO A 46 -10.30 -15.02 5.03
N LYS A 47 -9.97 -15.96 4.14
CA LYS A 47 -10.17 -15.82 2.68
C LYS A 47 -11.61 -15.43 2.31
N GLU A 48 -12.57 -16.03 2.98
CA GLU A 48 -14.02 -15.81 2.77
C GLU A 48 -14.50 -14.42 3.20
N LYS A 49 -13.70 -13.69 3.99
CA LYS A 49 -14.00 -12.33 4.45
C LYS A 49 -13.27 -11.25 3.64
N VAL A 50 -12.38 -11.67 2.74
CA VAL A 50 -11.61 -10.74 1.93
C VAL A 50 -12.46 -10.19 0.81
N LYS A 51 -12.55 -8.87 0.74
CA LYS A 51 -13.19 -8.11 -0.32
C LYS A 51 -12.15 -7.38 -1.15
N LEU A 52 -12.56 -6.97 -2.35
CA LEU A 52 -11.75 -6.13 -3.22
C LEU A 52 -11.21 -4.93 -2.45
N ALA A 53 -9.91 -4.74 -2.53
CA ALA A 53 -9.23 -3.60 -1.95
C ALA A 53 -8.11 -3.14 -2.89
N ARG A 54 -7.39 -2.10 -2.52
CA ARG A 54 -6.38 -1.46 -3.39
C ARG A 54 -5.35 -2.42 -3.98
N ALA A 55 -4.97 -3.47 -3.29
CA ALA A 55 -3.91 -4.37 -3.74
C ALA A 55 -4.33 -5.84 -3.79
N ASN A 56 -5.61 -6.16 -3.59
CA ASN A 56 -6.10 -7.54 -3.65
C ASN A 56 -7.49 -7.67 -4.25
N MET A 57 -7.70 -8.74 -4.96
CA MET A 57 -9.01 -9.17 -5.42
C MET A 57 -9.82 -9.84 -4.30
N ASP A 58 -11.11 -10.04 -4.52
CA ASP A 58 -11.95 -10.83 -3.62
C ASP A 58 -11.32 -12.19 -3.36
N GLY A 59 -11.32 -12.60 -2.09
CA GLY A 59 -10.79 -13.90 -1.70
C GLY A 59 -9.27 -14.04 -1.73
N GLN A 60 -8.52 -12.96 -1.97
CA GLN A 60 -7.05 -12.93 -1.89
C GLN A 60 -6.60 -12.25 -0.60
N PRO A 61 -6.29 -13.02 0.48
CA PRO A 61 -5.83 -12.43 1.73
C PRO A 61 -4.54 -11.67 1.55
N MET A 62 -4.49 -10.43 2.06
CA MET A 62 -3.31 -9.60 2.00
C MET A 62 -3.04 -8.96 3.37
N PHE A 63 -1.76 -8.84 3.71
CA PHE A 63 -1.33 -8.20 4.94
C PHE A 63 -1.07 -6.71 4.67
N TYR A 64 -1.90 -5.85 5.22
CA TYR A 64 -1.73 -4.39 5.15
C TYR A 64 -1.11 -3.88 6.44
N GLY A 65 -0.06 -3.10 6.32
CA GLY A 65 0.62 -2.49 7.47
C GLY A 65 1.48 -1.31 7.08
N ALA A 66 1.89 -0.50 8.05
CA ALA A 66 2.81 0.61 7.86
C ALA A 66 4.21 0.24 8.35
N VAL A 67 5.23 0.51 7.54
CA VAL A 67 6.63 0.27 7.87
C VAL A 67 7.16 1.47 8.67
N PHE A 68 7.95 1.21 9.72
CA PHE A 68 8.74 2.27 10.33
C PHE A 68 9.82 2.74 9.37
N SER A 69 9.85 4.03 9.10
CA SER A 69 10.94 4.63 8.35
C SER A 69 12.10 4.97 9.30
N ASN A 70 13.30 4.61 8.87
CA ASN A 70 14.51 5.07 9.55
C ASN A 70 14.93 6.49 9.10
N PHE A 71 14.25 7.04 8.10
CA PHE A 71 14.63 8.30 7.45
C PHE A 71 13.83 9.49 7.93
N CYS A 72 12.71 9.31 8.62
CA CYS A 72 11.87 10.40 9.08
C CYS A 72 11.59 10.29 10.59
N ILE A 73 12.09 11.27 11.35
CA ILE A 73 11.89 11.35 12.82
C ILE A 73 10.41 11.59 13.17
N ASN A 74 9.65 12.16 12.25
CA ASN A 74 8.23 12.48 12.42
C ASN A 74 7.29 11.42 11.83
N ASP A 75 7.83 10.28 11.35
CA ASP A 75 7.02 9.20 10.83
C ASP A 75 6.16 8.59 11.94
N ASN A 76 4.85 8.62 11.76
CA ASN A 76 3.91 8.02 12.70
C ASN A 76 3.13 6.88 12.03
N PRO A 77 3.72 5.69 11.93
CA PRO A 77 3.07 4.55 11.29
C PRO A 77 1.79 4.11 12.00
N ARG A 78 1.60 4.49 13.27
CA ARG A 78 0.33 4.24 13.99
C ARG A 78 -0.78 5.13 13.44
N LEU A 79 -0.48 6.42 13.24
CA LEU A 79 -1.43 7.36 12.66
C LEU A 79 -1.78 6.94 11.23
N THR A 80 -0.79 6.58 10.44
CA THR A 80 -0.98 6.07 9.09
C THR A 80 -1.94 4.87 9.06
N CYS A 81 -1.68 3.85 9.89
CA CYS A 81 -2.57 2.69 9.99
C CYS A 81 -3.98 3.07 10.46
N LEU A 82 -4.10 4.01 11.39
CA LEU A 82 -5.39 4.48 11.89
C LEU A 82 -6.22 5.08 10.76
N LEU A 83 -5.67 6.05 10.04
CA LEU A 83 -6.38 6.79 9.00
C LEU A 83 -6.74 5.92 7.80
N GLU A 84 -5.87 4.99 7.41
CA GLU A 84 -6.16 4.03 6.34
C GLU A 84 -7.24 3.00 6.71
N THR A 85 -7.38 2.69 7.99
CA THR A 85 -8.37 1.71 8.46
C THR A 85 -9.69 2.34 8.86
N ASN A 86 -9.66 3.59 9.35
CA ASN A 86 -10.81 4.30 9.92
C ASN A 86 -10.94 5.70 9.32
N LYS A 87 -11.54 5.77 8.16
CA LYS A 87 -11.78 7.05 7.47
C LYS A 87 -12.63 8.05 8.27
N GLU A 88 -13.51 7.54 9.12
CA GLU A 88 -14.38 8.39 9.93
C GLU A 88 -13.61 9.24 10.97
N VAL A 89 -12.35 8.90 11.26
CA VAL A 89 -11.50 9.75 12.13
C VAL A 89 -11.20 11.10 11.50
N LEU A 90 -11.27 11.21 10.17
CA LEU A 90 -11.12 12.46 9.42
C LEU A 90 -12.45 13.19 9.21
N ASP A 91 -13.55 12.65 9.69
CA ASP A 91 -14.87 13.26 9.57
C ASP A 91 -15.17 14.05 10.85
N ASP A 92 -15.18 15.38 10.75
CA ASP A 92 -15.45 16.30 11.86
C ASP A 92 -16.84 16.12 12.47
N THR A 93 -17.74 15.43 11.77
CA THR A 93 -19.11 15.13 12.26
C THR A 93 -19.18 13.81 13.01
N PHE A 94 -18.11 13.01 12.98
CA PHE A 94 -18.09 11.71 13.63
C PHE A 94 -18.06 11.86 15.16
N VAL A 95 -19.08 11.37 15.82
CA VAL A 95 -19.17 11.26 17.28
C VAL A 95 -19.34 9.79 17.64
N GLY A 96 -18.32 9.20 18.28
CA GLY A 96 -18.39 7.79 18.65
C GLY A 96 -17.10 7.24 19.22
N LYS A 97 -17.12 5.96 19.58
CA LYS A 97 -15.99 5.20 20.09
C LYS A 97 -15.73 4.00 19.16
N LYS A 98 -14.47 3.76 18.83
CA LYS A 98 -14.03 2.58 18.11
C LYS A 98 -12.87 1.92 18.84
N ASP A 99 -13.00 0.62 19.09
CA ASP A 99 -11.93 -0.16 19.69
C ASP A 99 -11.01 -0.68 18.58
N LEU A 100 -9.70 -0.43 18.75
CA LEU A 100 -8.66 -0.78 17.81
C LEU A 100 -7.55 -1.57 18.49
N THR A 101 -7.01 -2.57 17.82
CA THR A 101 -5.80 -3.26 18.26
C THR A 101 -4.68 -2.99 17.30
N TYR A 102 -3.59 -2.42 17.82
CA TYR A 102 -2.31 -2.29 17.12
C TYR A 102 -1.45 -3.51 17.38
N SER A 103 -0.82 -4.02 16.34
CA SER A 103 0.13 -5.11 16.43
C SER A 103 1.45 -4.71 15.76
N LEU A 104 2.57 -5.05 16.44
CA LEU A 104 3.91 -4.86 15.92
C LEU A 104 4.42 -6.20 15.35
N TRP A 105 4.88 -6.15 14.13
CA TRP A 105 5.41 -7.29 13.40
C TRP A 105 6.87 -7.04 13.05
N LEU A 106 7.67 -8.10 13.08
CA LEU A 106 9.06 -8.10 12.65
C LEU A 106 9.22 -9.11 11.52
N ASN A 107 9.72 -8.67 10.37
CA ASN A 107 10.03 -9.60 9.30
C ASN A 107 11.22 -10.48 9.68
N LYS A 108 11.13 -11.76 9.33
CA LYS A 108 12.15 -12.76 9.65
C LYS A 108 13.07 -13.09 8.46
N ARG A 109 12.78 -12.55 7.30
CA ARG A 109 13.59 -12.60 6.10
C ARG A 109 13.61 -11.23 5.43
N GLU A 110 14.50 -11.06 4.48
CA GLU A 110 14.44 -9.91 3.60
C GLU A 110 13.13 -9.93 2.77
N ILE A 111 12.58 -8.76 2.51
CA ILE A 111 11.32 -8.58 1.79
C ILE A 111 11.54 -7.55 0.69
N ASN A 112 11.26 -7.92 -0.55
CA ASN A 112 11.36 -7.06 -1.71
C ASN A 112 9.99 -6.44 -2.02
N LEU A 113 9.91 -5.13 -1.97
CA LEU A 113 8.69 -4.38 -2.24
C LEU A 113 8.83 -3.59 -3.54
N PHE A 114 7.90 -3.79 -4.46
CA PHE A 114 7.77 -2.88 -5.59
C PHE A 114 7.29 -1.52 -5.11
N VAL A 115 8.04 -0.47 -5.41
CA VAL A 115 7.68 0.91 -5.08
C VAL A 115 6.73 1.43 -6.15
N ILE A 116 5.48 1.65 -5.78
CA ILE A 116 4.49 2.24 -6.69
C ILE A 116 4.96 3.63 -7.09
N PRO A 117 4.97 3.98 -8.39
CA PRO A 117 5.37 5.29 -8.86
C PRO A 117 4.56 6.41 -8.20
N VAL A 118 5.24 7.49 -7.89
CA VAL A 118 4.63 8.73 -7.39
C VAL A 118 4.99 9.83 -8.37
N PHE A 119 3.97 10.40 -9.01
CA PHE A 119 4.11 11.50 -9.96
C PHE A 119 3.23 12.69 -9.52
N ASP A 120 2.92 13.58 -10.45
CA ASP A 120 2.17 14.81 -10.21
C ASP A 120 0.78 14.60 -9.57
N SER A 121 0.28 13.37 -9.58
CA SER A 121 -0.93 12.98 -8.84
C SER A 121 -0.78 13.06 -7.31
N TYR A 122 0.48 13.17 -6.83
CA TYR A 122 0.80 13.41 -5.42
C TYR A 122 1.53 14.75 -5.28
N PRO A 123 0.81 15.86 -5.10
CA PRO A 123 1.42 17.21 -5.05
C PRO A 123 2.40 17.41 -3.89
N HIS A 124 2.27 16.60 -2.84
CA HIS A 124 3.18 16.58 -1.70
C HIS A 124 3.44 15.13 -1.30
N PRO A 125 4.40 14.44 -1.94
CA PRO A 125 4.79 13.12 -1.50
C PRO A 125 5.26 13.19 -0.04
N ALA A 126 4.89 12.20 0.76
CA ALA A 126 5.45 12.07 2.09
C ALA A 126 6.99 12.09 2.00
N LYS A 127 7.66 12.73 2.97
CA LYS A 127 9.13 12.91 2.96
C LYS A 127 9.90 11.64 2.65
N ASP A 128 9.39 10.50 3.12
CA ASP A 128 9.97 9.18 2.83
C ASP A 128 9.87 8.77 1.36
N PHE A 129 8.97 9.40 0.60
CA PHE A 129 8.77 9.14 -0.82
C PHE A 129 9.43 10.18 -1.72
N GLU A 130 9.95 11.30 -1.20
CA GLU A 130 10.66 12.31 -2.01
C GLU A 130 11.82 11.68 -2.79
N TRP A 131 12.61 10.83 -2.11
CA TRP A 131 13.71 10.13 -2.77
C TRP A 131 13.22 9.18 -3.88
N TYR A 132 12.12 8.45 -3.66
CA TYR A 132 11.53 7.58 -4.69
C TYR A 132 10.93 8.39 -5.84
N TYR A 133 10.36 9.56 -5.54
CA TYR A 133 9.87 10.49 -6.56
C TYR A 133 10.99 10.92 -7.50
N GLU A 134 12.12 11.35 -6.96
CA GLU A 134 13.28 11.74 -7.78
C GLU A 134 13.84 10.56 -8.57
N LEU A 135 13.97 9.38 -7.96
CA LEU A 135 14.39 8.17 -8.70
C LEU A 135 13.44 7.82 -9.85
N TRP A 136 12.12 7.92 -9.63
CA TRP A 136 11.17 7.69 -10.70
C TRP A 136 11.30 8.73 -11.82
N LYS A 137 11.55 10.00 -11.50
CA LYS A 137 11.81 11.05 -12.50
C LYS A 137 13.05 10.75 -13.34
N GLU A 138 14.12 10.30 -12.71
CA GLU A 138 15.34 9.89 -13.41
C GLU A 138 15.07 8.69 -14.33
N LEU A 139 14.40 7.65 -13.81
CA LEU A 139 14.05 6.46 -14.59
C LEU A 139 13.17 6.79 -15.81
N MET A 140 12.24 7.74 -15.69
CA MET A 140 11.37 8.17 -16.79
C MET A 140 12.12 8.90 -17.92
N GLN A 141 13.35 9.35 -17.67
CA GLN A 141 14.23 9.96 -18.67
C GLN A 141 15.20 8.95 -19.31
N ASP A 142 15.17 7.69 -18.85
CA ASP A 142 16.02 6.63 -19.38
C ASP A 142 15.49 6.14 -20.73
N ASP A 143 16.29 6.26 -21.78
CA ASP A 143 15.94 5.85 -23.15
C ASP A 143 15.60 4.35 -23.28
N ARG A 144 15.95 3.54 -22.30
CA ARG A 144 15.61 2.11 -22.24
C ARG A 144 14.15 1.86 -21.86
N ILE A 145 13.47 2.85 -21.28
CA ILE A 145 12.06 2.77 -20.92
C ILE A 145 11.22 3.35 -22.06
N ASN A 146 10.43 2.53 -22.69
CA ASN A 146 9.59 2.99 -23.79
C ASN A 146 8.37 3.79 -23.31
N LYS A 147 7.75 4.53 -24.23
CA LYS A 147 6.59 5.40 -23.93
C LYS A 147 5.39 4.62 -23.36
N GLU A 148 5.21 3.37 -23.77
CA GLU A 148 4.10 2.52 -23.35
C GLU A 148 4.27 2.13 -21.87
N GLN A 149 5.47 1.74 -21.46
CA GLN A 149 5.81 1.50 -20.05
C GLN A 149 5.61 2.76 -19.19
N ILE A 150 6.03 3.92 -19.70
CA ILE A 150 5.84 5.21 -19.04
C ILE A 150 4.35 5.49 -18.80
N ASN A 151 3.51 5.27 -19.79
CA ASN A 151 2.07 5.49 -19.68
C ASN A 151 1.44 4.56 -18.62
N VAL A 152 1.82 3.28 -18.61
CA VAL A 152 1.34 2.33 -17.60
C VAL A 152 1.76 2.75 -16.20
N LEU A 153 3.00 3.17 -15.99
CA LEU A 153 3.50 3.64 -14.70
C LEU A 153 2.75 4.90 -14.22
N LYS A 154 2.43 5.83 -15.13
CA LYS A 154 1.62 7.02 -14.84
C LYS A 154 0.19 6.66 -14.44
N GLU A 155 -0.47 5.77 -15.20
CA GLU A 155 -1.81 5.29 -14.87
C GLU A 155 -1.82 4.54 -13.52
N LEU A 156 -0.81 3.72 -13.26
CA LEU A 156 -0.66 3.05 -11.98
C LEU A 156 -0.56 4.05 -10.82
N SER A 157 0.31 5.06 -10.95
CA SER A 157 0.43 6.16 -9.99
C SER A 157 -0.90 6.84 -9.74
N ARG A 158 -1.61 7.18 -10.82
CA ARG A 158 -2.93 7.83 -10.76
C ARG A 158 -3.94 6.97 -9.98
N HIS A 159 -4.07 5.70 -10.32
CA HIS A 159 -5.02 4.81 -9.67
C HIS A 159 -4.69 4.54 -8.19
N PHE A 160 -3.40 4.40 -7.85
CA PHE A 160 -2.98 4.26 -6.45
C PHE A 160 -3.16 5.54 -5.62
N SER A 161 -3.26 6.71 -6.27
CA SER A 161 -3.49 8.00 -5.61
C SER A 161 -4.96 8.33 -5.32
N LEU A 162 -5.90 7.52 -5.79
CA LEU A 162 -7.33 7.73 -5.58
C LEU A 162 -7.80 7.11 -4.26
N THR A 163 -8.77 7.75 -3.61
CA THR A 163 -9.32 7.27 -2.32
C THR A 163 -10.28 6.10 -2.47
N GLY A 164 -10.88 5.93 -3.66
CA GLY A 164 -11.93 4.96 -3.94
C GLY A 164 -13.30 5.35 -3.34
N GLU A 165 -13.45 6.58 -2.87
CA GLU A 165 -14.68 7.06 -2.20
C GLU A 165 -15.72 7.59 -3.18
N LYS A 166 -15.28 8.05 -4.35
CA LYS A 166 -16.18 8.52 -5.40
C LYS A 166 -16.59 7.36 -6.30
N LYS A 167 -17.84 7.37 -6.75
CA LYS A 167 -18.37 6.35 -7.65
C LYS A 167 -17.54 6.18 -8.93
N GLU A 168 -16.95 7.26 -9.41
CA GLU A 168 -16.04 7.27 -10.56
C GLU A 168 -14.70 6.58 -10.28
N GLU A 169 -14.35 6.39 -9.00
CA GLU A 169 -13.12 5.77 -8.54
C GLU A 169 -13.28 4.27 -8.22
N GLU A 170 -14.51 3.72 -8.23
CA GLU A 170 -14.79 2.29 -7.91
C GLU A 170 -13.95 1.32 -8.76
N ASN A 171 -13.74 1.65 -10.04
CA ASN A 171 -12.94 0.83 -10.95
C ASN A 171 -11.43 0.89 -10.64
N SER A 172 -10.98 1.87 -9.87
CA SER A 172 -9.55 2.04 -9.55
C SER A 172 -9.00 0.90 -8.71
N TYR A 173 -9.80 0.40 -7.76
CA TYR A 173 -9.39 -0.75 -6.94
C TYR A 173 -9.33 -2.04 -7.76
N ALA A 174 -10.25 -2.24 -8.70
CA ALA A 174 -10.17 -3.37 -9.61
C ALA A 174 -8.90 -3.32 -10.47
N TYR A 175 -8.56 -2.14 -11.00
CA TYR A 175 -7.34 -1.94 -11.78
C TYR A 175 -6.07 -2.22 -10.96
N THR A 176 -5.94 -1.62 -9.77
CA THR A 176 -4.74 -1.77 -8.94
C THR A 176 -4.60 -3.18 -8.35
N ALA A 177 -5.70 -3.83 -7.99
CA ALA A 177 -5.71 -5.21 -7.52
C ALA A 177 -5.35 -6.22 -8.62
N ASP A 178 -5.84 -6.01 -9.82
CA ASP A 178 -5.52 -6.84 -10.99
C ASP A 178 -4.04 -6.68 -11.37
N PHE A 179 -3.53 -5.44 -11.43
CA PHE A 179 -2.12 -5.17 -11.61
C PHE A 179 -1.25 -5.88 -10.56
N THR A 180 -1.61 -5.76 -9.27
CA THR A 180 -0.86 -6.39 -8.18
C THR A 180 -0.86 -7.92 -8.30
N THR A 181 -1.98 -8.51 -8.68
CA THR A 181 -2.11 -9.94 -8.94
C THR A 181 -1.20 -10.37 -10.10
N HIS A 182 -1.18 -9.60 -11.18
CA HIS A 182 -0.32 -9.84 -12.34
C HIS A 182 1.16 -9.72 -11.95
N LEU A 183 1.53 -8.66 -11.23
CA LEU A 183 2.89 -8.41 -10.74
C LEU A 183 3.45 -9.62 -9.98
N PHE A 184 2.71 -10.12 -8.98
CA PHE A 184 3.19 -11.26 -8.18
C PHE A 184 3.25 -12.57 -8.95
N LYS A 185 2.47 -12.70 -10.00
CA LYS A 185 2.52 -13.87 -10.89
C LYS A 185 3.74 -13.84 -11.82
N THR A 186 4.09 -12.67 -12.32
CA THR A 186 5.18 -12.49 -13.29
C THR A 186 6.54 -12.24 -12.64
N HIS A 187 6.54 -11.71 -11.41
CA HIS A 187 7.72 -11.36 -10.62
C HIS A 187 7.68 -12.01 -9.24
N PRO A 188 7.95 -13.32 -9.15
CA PRO A 188 7.88 -14.07 -7.89
C PRO A 188 8.94 -13.63 -6.86
N GLU A 189 9.96 -12.87 -7.29
CA GLU A 189 10.96 -12.23 -6.41
C GLU A 189 10.40 -11.03 -5.65
N ILE A 190 9.24 -10.49 -6.05
CA ILE A 190 8.56 -9.39 -5.38
C ILE A 190 7.59 -9.94 -4.34
N ASP A 191 7.84 -9.61 -3.10
CA ASP A 191 7.04 -10.06 -1.95
C ASP A 191 5.82 -9.18 -1.66
N GLY A 192 5.83 -7.93 -2.15
CA GLY A 192 4.78 -6.98 -1.87
C GLY A 192 4.93 -5.66 -2.62
N ILE A 193 4.06 -4.72 -2.31
CA ILE A 193 4.08 -3.37 -2.84
C ILE A 193 4.17 -2.36 -1.70
N ILE A 194 4.74 -1.19 -2.00
CA ILE A 194 4.78 -0.04 -1.09
C ILE A 194 4.32 1.20 -1.84
N TYR A 195 3.47 2.00 -1.21
CA TYR A 195 2.95 3.24 -1.76
C TYR A 195 2.60 4.24 -0.65
N PRO A 196 2.57 5.57 -0.95
CA PRO A 196 2.24 6.58 0.05
C PRO A 196 0.77 6.51 0.46
N SER A 197 0.48 6.89 1.71
CA SER A 197 -0.90 7.01 2.18
C SER A 197 -1.63 8.10 1.41
N VAL A 198 -2.77 7.74 0.85
CA VAL A 198 -3.64 8.69 0.15
C VAL A 198 -4.36 9.61 1.14
N ARG A 199 -4.70 9.09 2.32
CA ARG A 199 -5.44 9.82 3.35
C ARG A 199 -4.62 10.86 4.08
N LEU A 200 -3.30 10.72 4.06
CA LEU A 200 -2.34 11.69 4.59
C LEU A 200 -1.79 12.63 3.51
N LYS A 201 -2.30 12.51 2.28
CA LYS A 201 -1.87 13.29 1.13
C LYS A 201 -1.97 14.80 1.35
N GLU A 202 -3.02 15.26 2.02
CA GLU A 202 -3.27 16.68 2.25
C GLU A 202 -2.35 17.28 3.32
N GLU A 203 -1.83 16.44 4.21
CA GLU A 203 -1.01 16.87 5.34
C GLU A 203 0.49 16.60 5.17
N GLY A 204 0.91 15.95 4.08
CA GLY A 204 2.32 15.62 3.83
C GLY A 204 2.93 14.67 4.87
N ILE A 205 2.10 13.95 5.62
CA ILE A 205 2.51 13.09 6.74
C ILE A 205 2.30 11.63 6.35
N GLY A 206 3.38 10.86 6.34
CA GLY A 206 3.34 9.40 6.36
C GLY A 206 3.44 8.68 5.02
N ALA A 207 4.24 7.64 5.02
CA ALA A 207 4.26 6.60 4.01
C ALA A 207 3.47 5.39 4.48
N VAL A 208 2.53 4.89 3.70
CA VAL A 208 1.91 3.60 3.95
C VAL A 208 2.62 2.54 3.14
N SER A 209 3.21 1.62 3.84
CA SER A 209 3.72 0.40 3.24
C SER A 209 2.65 -0.68 3.38
N TYR A 210 2.07 -1.04 2.27
CA TYR A 210 1.24 -2.24 2.22
C TYR A 210 2.13 -3.38 1.75
N THR A 211 2.50 -4.23 2.67
CA THR A 211 3.27 -5.42 2.36
C THR A 211 2.31 -6.58 2.11
N HIS A 212 2.37 -7.13 0.91
CA HIS A 212 1.90 -8.49 0.70
C HIS A 212 2.97 -9.43 1.27
N LEU A 213 2.83 -9.76 2.54
CA LEU A 213 3.63 -10.81 3.13
C LEU A 213 2.93 -12.13 2.85
N THR A 214 3.44 -12.89 1.89
CA THR A 214 3.26 -14.33 1.90
C THR A 214 4.07 -14.84 3.08
N LEU A 215 3.42 -15.01 4.22
CA LEU A 215 4.04 -15.79 5.30
C LEU A 215 3.95 -17.26 4.90
N PRO A 216 5.06 -18.03 5.00
CA PRO A 216 5.04 -19.47 4.90
C PRO A 216 4.20 -20.08 6.01
#